data_0ee0e953b299d93f39d555a070ec5196
#
_entry.id   0ee0e953b299d93f39d555a070ec5196
#
_cell.length_a   1.000
_cell.length_b   1.000
_cell.length_c   1.000
_cell.angle_alpha   90.00
_cell.angle_beta   90.00
_cell.angle_gamma   90.00
#
_symmetry.space_group_name_H-M   'P 1'
#
loop_
_entity.id
_entity.type
_entity.pdbx_description
1 polymer ?
#
loop_
_entity_poly.entity_id
_entity_poly.type
_entity_poly.pdbx_seq_one_letter_code
_entity_poly.pdbx_strand_id
1 'polypeptide(L)'
;MNLLHDIPLTTDDLKNVNCIIEVPKDTSTKYQYDDKLELFELTDCLVSSLKYPINYGFIPQTVTSGPSWIAPNRKYPLDVLVFNHDAIDRGSLVRDRKSTRLNSSH
;
A
#
# COMPACT_ATOMS: atom_id res chain seq x y z
N MET A 1 -2.92 0.61 -16.40
CA MET A 1 -2.79 -0.56 -15.51
C MET A 1 -3.31 -0.23 -14.13
N ASN A 2 -4.15 -1.07 -13.58
CA ASN A 2 -4.69 -0.89 -12.24
C ASN A 2 -3.74 -1.49 -11.20
N LEU A 3 -3.15 -0.66 -10.36
CA LEU A 3 -2.15 -1.12 -9.39
C LEU A 3 -2.76 -1.98 -8.28
N LEU A 4 -4.06 -1.84 -8.03
CA LEU A 4 -4.73 -2.64 -7.00
C LEU A 4 -5.16 -4.01 -7.53
N HIS A 5 -5.63 -4.07 -8.78
CA HIS A 5 -6.25 -5.27 -9.32
C HIS A 5 -5.39 -6.04 -10.31
N ASP A 6 -4.45 -5.37 -10.98
CA ASP A 6 -3.65 -6.01 -12.04
C ASP A 6 -2.30 -6.54 -11.57
N ILE A 7 -1.84 -6.09 -10.40
CA ILE A 7 -0.57 -6.54 -9.85
C ILE A 7 -0.80 -7.80 -9.00
N PRO A 8 -0.04 -8.87 -9.20
CA PRO A 8 -0.20 -10.09 -8.40
C PRO A 8 0.03 -9.84 -6.90
N LEU A 9 -0.66 -10.59 -6.07
CA LEU A 9 -0.49 -10.51 -4.62
C LEU A 9 0.91 -10.95 -4.21
N THR A 10 1.42 -11.99 -4.84
CA THR A 10 2.72 -12.58 -4.49
C THR A 10 3.57 -12.74 -5.75
N THR A 11 4.87 -12.95 -5.53
CA THR A 11 5.78 -13.37 -6.58
C THR A 11 5.45 -14.80 -7.04
N ASP A 12 5.95 -15.20 -8.21
CA ASP A 12 5.65 -16.51 -8.79
C ASP A 12 6.04 -17.67 -7.87
N ASP A 13 7.10 -17.51 -7.09
CA ASP A 13 7.56 -18.54 -6.17
C ASP A 13 6.82 -18.52 -4.83
N LEU A 14 5.87 -17.62 -4.65
CA LEU A 14 5.06 -17.44 -3.45
C LEU A 14 5.86 -17.08 -2.20
N LYS A 15 7.09 -16.66 -2.36
CA LYS A 15 7.97 -16.33 -1.23
C LYS A 15 7.82 -14.88 -0.76
N ASN A 16 7.45 -13.99 -1.66
CA ASN A 16 7.37 -12.57 -1.37
C ASN A 16 5.99 -12.03 -1.68
N VAL A 17 5.62 -10.99 -0.94
CA VAL A 17 4.38 -10.23 -1.17
C VAL A 17 4.77 -8.98 -1.93
N ASN A 18 3.97 -8.64 -2.94
CA ASN A 18 4.14 -7.39 -3.67
C ASN A 18 3.50 -6.24 -2.90
N CYS A 19 4.20 -5.13 -2.82
CA CYS A 19 3.74 -3.92 -2.14
C CYS A 19 3.89 -2.73 -3.10
N ILE A 20 2.90 -1.86 -3.11
CA ILE A 20 2.96 -0.63 -3.91
C ILE A 20 3.08 0.55 -2.96
N ILE A 21 4.06 1.40 -3.18
CA ILE A 21 4.28 2.56 -2.32
C ILE A 21 3.29 3.66 -2.65
N GLU A 22 2.60 4.14 -1.61
CA GLU A 22 1.70 5.30 -1.71
C GLU A 22 2.32 6.57 -1.16
N VAL A 23 3.00 6.44 -0.01
CA VAL A 23 3.56 7.59 0.70
C VAL A 23 5.04 7.35 0.95
N PRO A 24 5.91 8.01 0.21
CA PRO A 24 7.35 7.90 0.44
C PRO A 24 7.75 8.44 1.82
N LYS A 25 8.77 7.83 2.39
CA LYS A 25 9.42 8.32 3.59
C LYS A 25 9.90 9.76 3.40
N ASP A 26 9.88 10.54 4.47
CA ASP A 26 10.36 11.92 4.50
C ASP A 26 9.51 12.90 3.68
N THR A 27 8.27 12.53 3.38
CA THR A 27 7.29 13.44 2.78
C THR A 27 6.23 13.81 3.81
N SER A 28 5.55 14.93 3.59
CA SER A 28 4.50 15.40 4.49
C SER A 28 3.11 15.28 3.88
N THR A 29 2.99 14.74 2.70
CA THR A 29 1.73 14.65 1.96
C THR A 29 1.30 13.20 1.85
N LYS A 30 0.06 12.92 2.24
CA LYS A 30 -0.52 11.60 2.13
C LYS A 30 -1.26 11.46 0.80
N TYR A 31 -0.93 10.41 0.07
CA TYR A 31 -1.64 10.02 -1.14
C TYR A 31 -2.29 8.66 -0.92
N GLN A 32 -3.41 8.46 -1.58
CA GLN A 32 -4.11 7.18 -1.56
C GLN A 32 -4.44 6.79 -2.99
N TYR A 33 -4.24 5.52 -3.31
CA TYR A 33 -4.53 5.02 -4.65
C TYR A 33 -6.04 4.90 -4.87
N ASP A 34 -6.55 5.50 -5.94
CA ASP A 34 -7.93 5.35 -6.37
C ASP A 34 -7.96 4.34 -7.51
N ASP A 35 -8.51 3.15 -7.25
CA ASP A 35 -8.51 2.06 -8.21
C ASP A 35 -9.50 2.27 -9.36
N LYS A 36 -10.47 3.15 -9.19
CA LYS A 36 -11.42 3.48 -10.26
C LYS A 36 -10.81 4.42 -11.28
N LEU A 37 -10.05 5.39 -10.81
CA LEU A 37 -9.37 6.36 -11.66
C LEU A 37 -7.97 5.92 -12.06
N GLU A 38 -7.42 4.91 -11.39
CA GLU A 38 -6.05 4.42 -11.56
C GLU A 38 -5.01 5.52 -11.34
N LEU A 39 -5.26 6.37 -10.35
CA LEU A 39 -4.40 7.49 -9.99
C LEU A 39 -4.23 7.57 -8.48
N PHE A 40 -3.15 8.22 -8.07
CA PHE A 40 -2.94 8.56 -6.66
C PHE A 40 -3.61 9.90 -6.38
N GLU A 41 -4.43 9.94 -5.34
CA GLU A 41 -5.15 11.12 -4.93
C GLU A 41 -4.55 11.70 -3.66
N LEU A 42 -4.35 13.00 -3.63
CA LEU A 42 -3.89 13.68 -2.43
C LEU A 42 -5.02 13.72 -1.42
N THR A 43 -4.81 13.10 -0.26
CA THR A 43 -5.85 12.97 0.75
C THR A 43 -5.61 13.79 2.00
N ASP A 44 -4.36 14.08 2.32
CA ASP A 44 -4.05 14.82 3.54
C ASP A 44 -2.63 15.38 3.48
N CYS A 45 -2.35 16.33 4.38
CA CYS A 45 -1.02 16.89 4.56
C CYS A 45 -0.73 16.98 6.05
N LEU A 46 0.49 16.56 6.43
CA LEU A 46 0.94 16.78 7.78
C LEU A 46 1.31 18.26 7.97
N VAL A 47 1.41 18.68 9.22
CA VAL A 47 1.95 19.99 9.55
C VAL A 47 3.32 20.12 8.90
N SER A 48 3.65 21.31 8.38
CA SER A 48 4.81 21.52 7.51
C SER A 48 6.15 21.03 8.08
N SER A 49 6.28 20.98 9.39
CA SER A 49 7.51 20.52 10.05
C SER A 49 7.55 18.99 10.24
N LEU A 50 6.43 18.31 10.00
CA LEU A 50 6.35 16.87 10.22
C LEU A 50 6.48 16.13 8.91
N LYS A 51 7.08 14.94 8.99
CA LYS A 51 7.28 14.07 7.84
C LYS A 51 6.97 12.63 8.21
N TYR A 52 6.52 11.87 7.24
CA TYR A 52 6.31 10.45 7.45
C TYR A 52 7.65 9.77 7.70
N PRO A 53 7.80 9.04 8.81
CA PRO A 53 9.11 8.48 9.18
C PRO A 53 9.48 7.21 8.41
N ILE A 54 8.56 6.67 7.62
CA ILE A 54 8.73 5.40 6.96
C ILE A 54 7.93 5.40 5.67
N ASN A 55 8.27 4.50 4.74
CA ASN A 55 7.49 4.34 3.52
C ASN A 55 6.20 3.59 3.82
N TYR A 56 5.08 4.10 3.32
CA TYR A 56 3.77 3.48 3.45
C TYR A 56 3.28 3.03 2.08
N GLY A 57 2.60 1.91 2.06
CA GLY A 57 2.04 1.41 0.83
C GLY A 57 0.87 0.48 1.07
N PHE A 58 0.48 -0.23 0.03
CA PHE A 58 -0.59 -1.21 0.12
C PHE A 58 -0.19 -2.50 -0.59
N ILE A 59 -0.89 -3.57 -0.22
CA ILE A 59 -0.72 -4.86 -0.86
C ILE A 59 -1.81 -5.00 -1.91
N PRO A 60 -1.48 -5.22 -3.19
CA PRO A 60 -2.49 -5.37 -4.23
C PRO A 60 -3.38 -6.58 -4.00
N GLN A 61 -4.59 -6.53 -4.54
CA GLN A 61 -5.57 -7.60 -4.49
C GLN A 61 -6.01 -8.01 -3.09
N THR A 62 -6.01 -7.07 -2.15
CA THR A 62 -6.46 -7.35 -0.78
C THR A 62 -7.79 -6.67 -0.45
N VAL A 63 -8.38 -5.97 -1.40
CA VAL A 63 -9.76 -5.49 -1.26
C VAL A 63 -10.70 -6.66 -1.53
N THR A 64 -11.64 -6.88 -0.62
CA THR A 64 -12.63 -7.92 -0.81
C THR A 64 -14.00 -7.30 -1.04
N SER A 65 -14.74 -7.84 -1.99
CA SER A 65 -16.15 -7.52 -2.19
C SER A 65 -16.93 -8.79 -2.01
N GLY A 66 -17.90 -8.77 -1.14
CA GLY A 66 -18.70 -9.95 -0.87
C GLY A 66 -19.46 -9.79 0.43
N PRO A 67 -20.34 -10.73 0.77
CA PRO A 67 -21.10 -10.64 2.02
C PRO A 67 -20.17 -10.67 3.22
N SER A 68 -20.39 -9.77 4.16
CA SER A 68 -19.55 -9.67 5.34
C SER A 68 -19.62 -10.89 6.25
N TRP A 69 -20.64 -11.73 6.08
CA TRP A 69 -20.79 -12.96 6.86
C TRP A 69 -19.88 -14.08 6.37
N ILE A 70 -19.38 -13.98 5.13
CA ILE A 70 -18.41 -14.96 4.60
C ILE A 70 -16.99 -14.51 4.90
N ALA A 71 -16.71 -13.24 4.65
CA ALA A 71 -15.42 -12.63 4.90
C ALA A 71 -15.63 -11.15 5.10
N PRO A 72 -14.83 -10.48 5.93
CA PRO A 72 -14.99 -9.03 6.11
C PRO A 72 -14.85 -8.33 4.77
N ASN A 73 -15.81 -7.48 4.42
CA ASN A 73 -15.67 -6.59 3.28
C ASN A 73 -14.57 -5.60 3.60
N ARG A 74 -13.57 -5.59 2.75
CA ARG A 74 -12.46 -4.67 2.91
C ARG A 74 -12.60 -3.58 1.88
N LYS A 75 -12.97 -2.39 2.35
CA LYS A 75 -13.14 -1.22 1.49
C LYS A 75 -11.81 -0.70 0.97
N TYR A 76 -10.76 -0.89 1.75
CA TYR A 76 -9.40 -0.46 1.42
C TYR A 76 -8.46 -1.66 1.42
N PRO A 77 -7.39 -1.61 0.63
CA PRO A 77 -6.40 -2.69 0.67
C PRO A 77 -5.66 -2.71 2.00
N LEU A 78 -4.96 -3.80 2.26
CA LEU A 78 -4.10 -3.90 3.43
C LEU A 78 -2.96 -2.90 3.33
N ASP A 79 -2.77 -2.14 4.39
CA ASP A 79 -1.64 -1.24 4.49
C ASP A 79 -0.37 -1.99 4.88
N VAL A 80 0.75 -1.47 4.45
CA VAL A 80 2.05 -2.03 4.76
C VAL A 80 3.05 -0.91 5.05
N LEU A 81 3.90 -1.15 6.05
CA LEU A 81 5.03 -0.29 6.35
C LEU A 81 6.27 -0.91 5.72
N VAL A 82 6.96 -0.15 4.88
CA VAL A 82 8.14 -0.67 4.18
C VAL A 82 9.37 0.02 4.74
N PHE A 83 10.18 -0.76 5.45
CA PHE A 83 11.41 -0.28 6.06
C PHE A 83 12.51 -0.24 5.02
N ASN A 84 13.02 0.95 4.77
CA ASN A 84 14.13 1.17 3.87
C ASN A 84 14.91 2.38 4.34
N HIS A 85 16.21 2.37 4.11
CA HIS A 85 17.05 3.50 4.51
C HIS A 85 16.63 4.79 3.80
N ASP A 86 16.32 4.68 2.53
CA ASP A 86 15.92 5.82 1.71
C ASP A 86 14.43 5.82 1.42
N ALA A 87 13.93 6.97 1.00
CA ALA A 87 12.57 7.10 0.48
C ALA A 87 12.44 6.28 -0.81
N ILE A 88 11.28 5.64 -0.96
CA ILE A 88 10.93 4.87 -2.17
C ILE A 88 9.85 5.65 -2.90
N ASP A 89 10.03 5.85 -4.20
CA ASP A 89 9.10 6.65 -4.99
C ASP A 89 7.69 6.08 -4.99
N ARG A 90 6.72 6.98 -4.99
CA ARG A 90 5.30 6.60 -5.10
C ARG A 90 5.06 5.81 -6.37
N GLY A 91 4.31 4.74 -6.24
CA GLY A 91 4.01 3.86 -7.37
C GLY A 91 5.05 2.78 -7.61
N SER A 92 6.12 2.74 -6.82
CA SER A 92 7.13 1.70 -6.94
C SER A 92 6.62 0.37 -6.42
N LEU A 93 7.03 -0.70 -7.07
CA LEU A 93 6.76 -2.06 -6.62
C LEU A 93 7.90 -2.51 -5.71
N VAL A 94 7.55 -2.96 -4.52
CA VAL A 94 8.51 -3.53 -3.57
C VAL A 94 8.09 -4.96 -3.28
N ARG A 95 9.05 -5.88 -3.31
CA ARG A 95 8.81 -7.27 -2.95
C ARG A 95 9.34 -7.51 -1.55
N ASP A 96 8.47 -7.97 -0.67
CA ASP A 96 8.83 -8.19 0.72
C ASP A 96 8.45 -9.60 1.16
N ARG A 97 9.12 -10.10 2.18
CA ARG A 97 8.86 -11.44 2.67
C ARG A 97 7.49 -11.50 3.33
N LYS A 98 6.75 -12.58 3.09
CA LYS A 98 5.40 -12.75 3.59
C LYS A 98 5.27 -12.63 5.11
N SER A 99 6.29 -13.02 5.86
CA SER A 99 6.21 -13.12 7.31
C SER A 99 6.60 -11.84 8.03
N THR A 100 6.96 -10.78 7.33
CA THR A 100 7.47 -9.57 7.95
C THR A 100 6.75 -8.33 7.46
N ARG A 101 6.67 -7.33 8.32
CA ARG A 101 6.28 -5.96 7.98
C ARG A 101 4.85 -5.76 7.53
N LEU A 102 4.01 -6.78 7.60
CA LEU A 102 2.61 -6.62 7.30
C LEU A 102 1.92 -6.01 8.51
N ASN A 103 1.31 -4.87 8.32
CA ASN A 103 0.59 -4.20 9.37
C ASN A 103 -0.72 -3.68 8.83
N SER A 104 -1.82 -4.20 9.37
CA SER A 104 -3.15 -3.72 9.05
C SER A 104 -3.47 -2.58 10.01
N SER A 105 -3.36 -1.36 9.54
CA SER A 105 -3.48 -0.16 10.37
C SER A 105 -4.86 0.49 10.30
N HIS A 106 -5.89 -0.29 10.31
CA HIS A 106 -7.24 0.25 10.32
C HIS A 106 -7.98 -0.02 11.58
#